data_9264cbadeb9ea52e0c118dda08bb343e
#
_entry.id   9264cbadeb9ea52e0c118dda08bb343e
#
_cell.length_a   1.000
_cell.length_b   1.000
_cell.length_c   1.000
_cell.angle_alpha   90.00
_cell.angle_beta   90.00
_cell.angle_gamma   90.00
#
_symmetry.space_group_name_H-M   'P 1'
#
loop_
_entity.id
_entity.type
_entity.pdbx_description
1 polymer ?
#
loop_
_entity_poly.entity_id
_entity_poly.type
_entity_poly.pdbx_seq_one_letter_code
_entity_poly.pdbx_strand_id
1 'polypeptide(L)'
;MASLALSWSSTATGLPSQPLFSIKPPHSSTYTTRTRRCTWSCKANNGGQNEKHSPQNVETSQGKLDRRNLLLGMGGLYGAAANLVSDRSPALATPITSPDLSKCSTGTNLNTQQPLDVNCCPPVSKEIIDYKLPPVGKMRFRPAAHLAGEDYYAKFEKAVELMKALPPEDPRNFMQQANVHCAYCNLTYQQTGDPKLKLQIHNCWHFFPWHRWYLYFFERILGKLIDDPTFGLPFWNWDNPDGMIMPEVFARKHSPLFDARRNTSHLPPALADLAYSSKSPTNPKKIIPNNLTVMYGEMVRNVSKLEDFYGAKYVVGTAPDPGPGSVERGSHMALHGWVGENTPTGEDMGNFYSTARDPIFYSHHTNVDRLWTVWRGLRGPKPKDFPDSDWLDADFLFYDENAQLVRVKVVDTLDNEKMGYVYQDVDLPWLKNRPLARVKKSKAASSSGAPAAETVFPVKLNKVVKVLVKRPKKSRSKKDKEKEEELLVIEGIEVDTAKFVKFDVFVNDEDDKPDELDKAEYAGCYSQVPHKNSTKVKTKIRLG
;
A
#
# COMPACT_ATOMS: atom_id res chain seq x y z
N MET A 1 -1.52 -15.13 -24.11
CA MET A 1 -2.06 -16.26 -23.33
C MET A 1 -1.78 -15.94 -21.90
N ALA A 2 -2.78 -15.96 -21.05
CA ALA A 2 -2.62 -15.83 -19.60
C ALA A 2 -3.08 -17.13 -18.96
N SER A 3 -2.30 -17.66 -18.02
CA SER A 3 -2.64 -18.86 -17.26
C SER A 3 -2.82 -18.46 -15.80
N LEU A 4 -3.92 -18.85 -15.18
CA LEU A 4 -4.18 -18.67 -13.76
C LEU A 4 -3.83 -19.98 -13.05
N ALA A 5 -2.87 -19.95 -12.13
CA ALA A 5 -2.41 -21.10 -11.38
C ALA A 5 -2.62 -20.93 -9.87
N LEU A 6 -3.35 -21.85 -9.25
CA LEU A 6 -3.42 -22.03 -7.80
C LEU A 6 -2.66 -23.31 -7.44
N SER A 7 -1.65 -23.22 -6.59
CA SER A 7 -0.82 -24.38 -6.24
C SER A 7 -1.33 -25.11 -5.00
N TRP A 8 -1.41 -26.43 -5.08
CA TRP A 8 -1.58 -27.38 -3.98
C TRP A 8 -0.51 -28.47 -4.09
N SER A 9 0.45 -28.55 -3.17
CA SER A 9 1.41 -29.66 -3.14
C SER A 9 1.35 -30.41 -1.81
N SER A 10 1.38 -31.73 -1.89
CA SER A 10 1.51 -32.66 -0.75
C SER A 10 2.98 -33.02 -0.56
N THR A 11 3.40 -33.14 0.71
CA THR A 11 4.76 -33.45 1.15
C THR A 11 5.00 -34.95 1.27
N ALA A 12 6.21 -35.38 0.92
CA ALA A 12 6.83 -36.61 1.42
C ALA A 12 8.21 -36.26 2.02
N THR A 13 8.48 -36.85 3.18
CA THR A 13 9.64 -36.65 4.05
C THR A 13 10.88 -37.39 3.59
N GLY A 14 12.07 -36.83 3.86
CA GLY A 14 13.35 -37.54 3.77
C GLY A 14 14.54 -36.63 4.06
N LEU A 15 15.16 -36.81 5.25
CA LEU A 15 16.48 -36.26 5.59
C LEU A 15 17.59 -37.09 4.93
N PRO A 16 18.78 -36.52 4.58
CA PRO A 16 19.92 -36.63 5.49
C PRO A 16 20.97 -35.49 5.49
N SER A 17 21.62 -35.38 6.66
CA SER A 17 23.03 -35.03 7.01
C SER A 17 23.83 -33.99 6.24
N GLN A 18 24.47 -33.12 7.05
CA GLN A 18 25.42 -32.03 6.77
C GLN A 18 26.76 -32.48 6.16
N PRO A 19 27.53 -31.52 5.59
CA PRO A 19 28.77 -31.15 6.23
C PRO A 19 29.06 -29.62 6.30
N LEU A 20 29.89 -29.30 7.30
CA LEU A 20 30.49 -28.01 7.64
C LEU A 20 31.38 -27.43 6.53
N PHE A 21 31.28 -26.12 6.29
CA PHE A 21 32.33 -25.37 5.60
C PHE A 21 32.68 -24.07 6.34
N SER A 22 33.99 -23.92 6.58
CA SER A 22 34.68 -22.80 7.19
C SER A 22 34.79 -21.63 6.18
N ILE A 23 34.52 -20.39 6.61
CA ILE A 23 34.67 -19.18 5.81
C ILE A 23 35.85 -18.36 6.38
N LYS A 24 36.81 -18.04 5.50
CA LYS A 24 37.86 -17.06 5.76
C LYS A 24 37.40 -15.65 5.35
N PRO A 25 37.84 -14.59 6.05
CA PRO A 25 37.45 -13.21 5.73
C PRO A 25 38.24 -12.66 4.52
N PRO A 26 37.65 -11.75 3.74
CA PRO A 26 38.35 -11.07 2.63
C PRO A 26 39.10 -9.80 3.08
N HIS A 27 40.17 -9.53 2.40
CA HIS A 27 41.12 -8.43 2.58
C HIS A 27 40.50 -7.07 2.28
N SER A 28 40.91 -6.07 3.06
CA SER A 28 40.62 -4.64 2.85
C SER A 28 41.30 -4.11 1.60
N SER A 29 40.55 -3.41 0.76
CA SER A 29 41.06 -2.61 -0.35
C SER A 29 40.61 -1.15 -0.18
N THR A 30 41.58 -0.28 0.05
CA THR A 30 41.40 1.17 0.14
C THR A 30 41.19 1.77 -1.25
N TYR A 31 40.08 2.46 -1.46
CA TYR A 31 39.87 3.32 -2.64
C TYR A 31 39.86 4.79 -2.24
N THR A 32 40.77 5.54 -2.86
CA THR A 32 40.88 6.99 -2.77
C THR A 32 39.78 7.67 -3.60
N THR A 33 39.02 8.50 -2.96
CA THR A 33 37.99 9.35 -3.58
C THR A 33 38.60 10.54 -4.28
N ARG A 34 38.33 10.68 -5.57
CA ARG A 34 38.64 11.87 -6.37
C ARG A 34 37.35 12.65 -6.64
N THR A 35 37.13 13.70 -5.86
CA THR A 35 36.02 14.64 -6.03
C THR A 35 36.24 15.51 -7.27
N ARG A 36 35.32 15.48 -8.24
CA ARG A 36 35.21 16.51 -9.29
C ARG A 36 34.08 17.46 -8.91
N ARG A 37 34.43 18.71 -8.61
CA ARG A 37 33.49 19.84 -8.54
C ARG A 37 33.13 20.27 -9.95
N CYS A 38 31.83 20.27 -10.29
CA CYS A 38 31.32 21.00 -11.45
C CYS A 38 30.72 22.31 -10.97
N THR A 39 31.30 23.41 -11.35
CA THR A 39 30.77 24.77 -11.17
C THR A 39 29.94 25.15 -12.41
N TRP A 40 28.67 25.52 -12.20
CA TRP A 40 27.86 26.14 -13.23
C TRP A 40 27.85 27.64 -13.03
N SER A 41 28.24 28.35 -14.09
CA SER A 41 28.23 29.82 -14.16
C SER A 41 26.99 30.26 -14.95
N CYS A 42 26.14 31.08 -14.34
CA CYS A 42 25.07 31.80 -15.02
C CYS A 42 25.62 33.10 -15.58
N LYS A 43 25.51 33.34 -16.90
CA LYS A 43 25.69 34.66 -17.50
C LYS A 43 24.33 35.29 -17.75
N ALA A 44 24.09 36.42 -17.10
CA ALA A 44 23.02 37.35 -17.45
C ALA A 44 23.47 38.25 -18.60
N ASN A 45 22.60 38.51 -19.56
CA ASN A 45 22.81 39.56 -20.57
C ASN A 45 21.70 40.59 -20.43
N ASN A 46 22.12 41.79 -20.05
CA ASN A 46 21.35 43.05 -20.10
C ASN A 46 21.59 43.78 -21.41
N GLY A 47 20.62 44.48 -21.88
CA GLY A 47 20.64 45.55 -22.90
C GLY A 47 19.32 45.62 -23.64
N GLY A 48 18.51 46.60 -23.64
CA GLY A 48 18.67 48.02 -23.41
C GLY A 48 17.99 48.79 -24.55
N GLN A 49 16.87 49.49 -24.24
CA GLN A 49 16.38 50.75 -24.85
C GLN A 49 16.09 50.80 -26.37
N ASN A 50 15.07 51.37 -26.88
CA ASN A 50 14.35 52.64 -26.71
C ASN A 50 13.19 52.81 -27.74
N GLU A 51 12.09 53.37 -27.30
CA GLU A 51 11.27 54.49 -27.85
C GLU A 51 10.77 54.51 -29.33
N LYS A 52 9.50 54.67 -29.57
CA LYS A 52 8.68 55.87 -29.78
C LYS A 52 7.51 55.73 -30.78
N HIS A 53 6.38 56.27 -30.36
CA HIS A 53 5.30 56.96 -31.11
C HIS A 53 4.34 56.25 -32.06
N SER A 54 3.08 56.36 -31.62
CA SER A 54 1.77 56.43 -32.30
C SER A 54 1.76 57.33 -33.61
N PRO A 55 0.75 57.33 -34.52
CA PRO A 55 -0.69 57.15 -34.27
C PRO A 55 -1.51 56.40 -35.35
N GLN A 56 -2.73 56.04 -34.93
CA GLN A 56 -4.02 55.94 -35.68
C GLN A 56 -4.02 55.53 -37.17
N ASN A 57 -4.71 54.38 -37.43
CA ASN A 57 -5.78 54.38 -38.44
C ASN A 57 -6.78 53.25 -38.15
N VAL A 58 -8.06 53.64 -38.28
CA VAL A 58 -9.22 52.79 -38.17
C VAL A 58 -9.40 52.07 -39.51
N GLU A 59 -9.38 50.76 -39.52
CA GLU A 59 -9.99 49.97 -40.59
C GLU A 59 -10.72 48.76 -39.99
N THR A 60 -11.97 48.68 -40.35
CA THR A 60 -12.92 47.60 -40.10
C THR A 60 -12.43 46.30 -40.74
N SER A 61 -12.06 45.32 -39.94
CA SER A 61 -11.87 43.95 -40.42
C SER A 61 -12.91 43.02 -39.81
N GLN A 62 -13.66 42.36 -40.66
CA GLN A 62 -14.59 41.29 -40.37
C GLN A 62 -13.91 40.22 -39.49
N GLY A 63 -14.38 40.06 -38.27
CA GLY A 63 -13.87 39.08 -37.33
C GLY A 63 -14.08 37.65 -37.83
N LYS A 64 -12.99 36.94 -38.07
CA LYS A 64 -13.01 35.48 -38.16
C LYS A 64 -13.38 34.94 -36.78
N LEU A 65 -14.54 34.27 -36.69
CA LEU A 65 -14.96 33.55 -35.50
C LEU A 65 -13.93 32.48 -35.19
N ASP A 66 -13.23 32.68 -34.09
CA ASP A 66 -12.30 31.69 -33.55
C ASP A 66 -13.09 30.46 -33.05
N ARG A 67 -12.65 29.26 -33.45
CA ARG A 67 -13.26 28.00 -33.05
C ARG A 67 -13.43 27.88 -31.53
N ARG A 68 -12.58 28.52 -30.76
CA ARG A 68 -12.63 28.56 -29.31
C ARG A 68 -13.81 29.36 -28.77
N ASN A 69 -14.12 30.49 -29.38
CA ASN A 69 -15.26 31.32 -28.99
C ASN A 69 -16.61 30.73 -29.45
N LEU A 70 -16.61 29.94 -30.54
CA LEU A 70 -17.79 29.18 -30.97
C LEU A 70 -18.12 28.06 -29.98
N LEU A 71 -17.09 27.34 -29.47
CA LEU A 71 -17.24 26.27 -28.46
C LEU A 71 -17.73 26.81 -27.12
N LEU A 72 -17.25 27.99 -26.69
CA LEU A 72 -17.71 28.65 -25.47
C LEU A 72 -19.15 29.18 -25.60
N GLY A 73 -19.52 29.68 -26.77
CA GLY A 73 -20.89 30.14 -27.05
C GLY A 73 -21.90 28.98 -27.12
N MET A 74 -21.53 27.86 -27.71
CA MET A 74 -22.38 26.66 -27.75
C MET A 74 -22.49 25.95 -26.40
N GLY A 75 -21.43 25.96 -25.58
CA GLY A 75 -21.46 25.44 -24.23
C GLY A 75 -22.43 26.19 -23.31
N GLY A 76 -22.53 27.50 -23.48
CA GLY A 76 -23.50 28.33 -22.74
C GLY A 76 -24.96 28.06 -23.11
N LEU A 77 -25.24 27.77 -24.36
CA LEU A 77 -26.60 27.44 -24.83
C LEU A 77 -27.04 26.03 -24.46
N TYR A 78 -26.09 25.04 -24.44
CA TYR A 78 -26.38 23.70 -23.97
C TYR A 78 -26.58 23.63 -22.44
N GLY A 79 -25.85 24.46 -21.69
CA GLY A 79 -26.02 24.58 -20.23
C GLY A 79 -27.39 25.15 -19.82
N ALA A 80 -27.95 26.08 -20.63
CA ALA A 80 -29.26 26.66 -20.37
C ALA A 80 -30.43 25.74 -20.78
N ALA A 81 -30.25 24.89 -21.81
CA ALA A 81 -31.27 23.95 -22.24
C ALA A 81 -31.32 22.67 -21.39
N ALA A 82 -30.19 22.26 -20.77
CA ALA A 82 -30.11 21.08 -19.90
C ALA A 82 -30.78 21.31 -18.52
N ASN A 83 -30.95 22.56 -18.11
CA ASN A 83 -31.63 22.88 -16.84
C ASN A 83 -33.17 22.80 -16.90
N LEU A 84 -33.75 22.47 -18.06
CA LEU A 84 -35.20 22.36 -18.22
C LEU A 84 -35.72 20.91 -18.38
N VAL A 85 -34.83 19.87 -18.44
CA VAL A 85 -35.29 18.48 -18.72
C VAL A 85 -34.47 17.42 -18.02
N SER A 86 -33.94 17.61 -16.84
CA SER A 86 -33.73 16.49 -15.91
C SER A 86 -33.16 16.98 -14.57
N ASP A 87 -33.77 16.57 -13.48
CA ASP A 87 -33.28 16.56 -12.09
C ASP A 87 -32.09 15.61 -11.87
N ARG A 88 -31.17 15.56 -12.85
CA ARG A 88 -29.90 14.84 -12.75
C ARG A 88 -28.79 15.78 -13.15
N SER A 89 -28.44 16.71 -12.25
CA SER A 89 -27.08 17.24 -12.25
C SER A 89 -26.13 16.05 -12.22
N PRO A 90 -25.09 15.99 -13.07
CA PRO A 90 -24.03 15.01 -12.86
C PRO A 90 -23.53 15.28 -11.43
N ALA A 91 -23.77 14.34 -10.52
CA ALA A 91 -23.26 14.43 -9.18
C ALA A 91 -21.73 14.53 -9.33
N LEU A 92 -21.18 15.71 -9.08
CA LEU A 92 -19.74 15.88 -8.91
C LEU A 92 -19.37 14.88 -7.81
N ALA A 93 -18.40 14.03 -8.07
CA ALA A 93 -17.93 13.11 -7.07
C ALA A 93 -17.56 13.91 -5.81
N THR A 94 -17.91 13.40 -4.65
CA THR A 94 -17.72 14.08 -3.37
C THR A 94 -16.63 13.33 -2.61
N PRO A 95 -15.61 14.03 -2.06
CA PRO A 95 -14.56 13.39 -1.27
C PRO A 95 -15.15 12.62 -0.08
N ILE A 96 -14.49 11.53 0.30
CA ILE A 96 -14.76 10.90 1.59
C ILE A 96 -14.42 11.91 2.68
N THR A 97 -15.35 12.11 3.60
CA THR A 97 -15.19 12.99 4.75
C THR A 97 -15.22 12.21 6.05
N SER A 98 -14.69 12.81 7.10
CA SER A 98 -14.64 12.24 8.45
C SER A 98 -15.97 11.65 8.88
N PRO A 99 -15.97 10.44 9.46
CA PRO A 99 -17.18 9.81 9.96
C PRO A 99 -17.69 10.51 11.23
N ASP A 100 -18.97 10.34 11.49
CA ASP A 100 -19.55 10.68 12.78
C ASP A 100 -19.14 9.62 13.81
N LEU A 101 -18.21 9.96 14.70
CA LEU A 101 -17.66 9.03 15.70
C LEU A 101 -18.74 8.52 16.66
N SER A 102 -19.81 9.28 16.88
CA SER A 102 -20.93 8.86 17.75
C SER A 102 -21.76 7.71 17.17
N LYS A 103 -21.65 7.47 15.86
CA LYS A 103 -22.34 6.41 15.13
C LYS A 103 -21.44 5.21 14.82
N CYS A 104 -20.38 5.03 15.60
CA CYS A 104 -19.55 3.87 15.51
C CYS A 104 -20.32 2.60 15.89
N SER A 105 -20.26 1.57 15.05
CA SER A 105 -20.84 0.25 15.35
C SER A 105 -19.78 -0.68 15.94
N THR A 106 -20.21 -1.70 16.69
CA THR A 106 -19.31 -2.75 17.17
C THR A 106 -18.61 -3.46 16.02
N GLY A 107 -17.33 -3.79 16.21
CA GLY A 107 -16.59 -4.64 15.30
C GLY A 107 -17.09 -6.09 15.34
N THR A 108 -16.71 -6.88 14.34
CA THR A 108 -17.07 -8.30 14.29
C THR A 108 -15.87 -9.16 14.65
N ASN A 109 -16.02 -10.06 15.63
CA ASN A 109 -15.06 -11.14 15.88
C ASN A 109 -15.40 -12.35 15.03
N LEU A 110 -14.46 -12.77 14.23
CA LEU A 110 -14.62 -13.90 13.34
C LEU A 110 -14.45 -15.25 14.06
N ASN A 111 -13.75 -15.28 15.21
CA ASN A 111 -13.57 -16.51 16.00
C ASN A 111 -14.88 -17.05 16.55
N THR A 112 -15.81 -16.20 16.93
CA THR A 112 -17.07 -16.60 17.54
C THR A 112 -18.24 -16.57 16.59
N GLN A 113 -18.07 -16.02 15.36
CA GLN A 113 -19.15 -15.72 14.40
C GLN A 113 -20.29 -14.85 14.98
N GLN A 114 -20.08 -14.33 16.18
CA GLN A 114 -20.96 -13.39 16.83
C GLN A 114 -20.43 -11.97 16.60
N PRO A 115 -21.28 -10.95 16.48
CA PRO A 115 -20.81 -9.59 16.66
C PRO A 115 -20.12 -9.57 18.02
N LEU A 116 -18.79 -9.35 18.02
CA LEU A 116 -18.13 -9.15 19.29
C LEU A 116 -18.58 -7.83 19.84
N ASP A 117 -18.78 -7.83 21.15
CA ASP A 117 -18.61 -6.66 21.99
C ASP A 117 -17.16 -6.14 21.99
N VAL A 118 -16.43 -6.26 20.87
CA VAL A 118 -15.20 -5.51 20.68
C VAL A 118 -15.60 -4.11 20.33
N ASN A 119 -15.52 -3.29 21.33
CA ASN A 119 -15.66 -1.86 21.14
C ASN A 119 -14.45 -1.36 20.35
N CYS A 120 -14.58 -1.30 19.02
CA CYS A 120 -13.60 -0.65 18.14
C CYS A 120 -13.71 0.88 18.17
N CYS A 121 -14.65 1.43 18.92
CA CYS A 121 -14.96 2.84 18.85
C CYS A 121 -13.99 3.63 19.74
N PRO A 122 -13.17 4.53 19.18
CA PRO A 122 -12.35 5.41 19.99
C PRO A 122 -13.23 6.37 20.81
N PRO A 123 -12.71 6.99 21.87
CA PRO A 123 -13.41 8.04 22.61
C PRO A 123 -13.96 9.11 21.68
N VAL A 124 -15.10 9.70 22.02
CA VAL A 124 -15.74 10.74 21.21
C VAL A 124 -15.48 12.10 21.86
N SER A 125 -14.87 13.02 21.12
CA SER A 125 -14.80 14.45 21.49
C SER A 125 -15.84 15.25 20.72
N LYS A 126 -16.40 16.26 21.36
CA LYS A 126 -17.33 17.22 20.72
C LYS A 126 -16.57 18.31 19.95
N GLU A 127 -15.32 18.55 20.30
CA GLU A 127 -14.48 19.54 19.67
C GLU A 127 -13.56 18.85 18.66
N ILE A 128 -13.61 19.32 17.42
CA ILE A 128 -12.75 18.86 16.33
C ILE A 128 -11.94 20.05 15.84
N ILE A 129 -10.62 19.91 15.83
CA ILE A 129 -9.69 20.94 15.42
C ILE A 129 -9.19 20.61 13.99
N ASP A 130 -9.32 21.55 13.06
CA ASP A 130 -8.70 21.40 11.74
C ASP A 130 -7.17 21.49 11.88
N TYR A 131 -6.51 20.35 11.70
CA TYR A 131 -5.08 20.22 11.95
C TYR A 131 -4.26 20.94 10.89
N LYS A 132 -3.26 21.65 11.34
CA LYS A 132 -2.25 22.26 10.48
C LYS A 132 -0.90 21.68 10.85
N LEU A 133 -0.16 21.19 9.86
CA LEU A 133 1.21 20.74 10.07
C LEU A 133 2.01 21.87 10.75
N PRO A 134 2.64 21.59 11.90
CA PRO A 134 3.51 22.56 12.52
C PRO A 134 4.72 22.84 11.63
N PRO A 135 5.36 24.02 11.77
CA PRO A 135 6.65 24.26 11.13
C PRO A 135 7.63 23.15 11.48
N VAL A 136 8.38 22.69 10.49
CA VAL A 136 9.36 21.62 10.72
C VAL A 136 10.48 22.14 11.61
N GLY A 137 10.54 21.64 12.83
CA GLY A 137 11.62 21.90 13.77
C GLY A 137 12.75 20.88 13.57
N LYS A 138 12.98 20.02 14.59
CA LYS A 138 13.89 18.89 14.45
C LYS A 138 13.22 17.76 13.66
N MET A 139 13.92 17.25 12.64
CA MET A 139 13.47 16.13 11.82
C MET A 139 13.47 14.84 12.66
N ARG A 140 12.38 14.10 12.64
CA ARG A 140 12.33 12.73 13.18
C ARG A 140 13.00 11.79 12.19
N PHE A 141 13.84 10.91 12.70
CA PHE A 141 14.55 9.92 11.92
C PHE A 141 13.97 8.53 12.16
N ARG A 142 13.42 7.92 11.12
CA ARG A 142 12.87 6.56 11.15
C ARG A 142 13.94 5.55 10.75
N PRO A 143 14.53 4.81 11.70
CA PRO A 143 15.61 3.87 11.41
C PRO A 143 15.08 2.56 10.82
N ALA A 144 15.96 1.86 10.09
CA ALA A 144 15.74 0.46 9.74
C ALA A 144 15.86 -0.41 11.00
N ALA A 145 14.84 -1.19 11.30
CA ALA A 145 14.77 -1.93 12.56
C ALA A 145 15.96 -2.87 12.78
N HIS A 146 16.47 -3.55 11.75
CA HIS A 146 17.63 -4.45 11.86
C HIS A 146 18.97 -3.72 12.06
N LEU A 147 19.01 -2.38 11.91
CA LEU A 147 20.18 -1.54 12.12
C LEU A 147 20.07 -0.67 13.38
N ALA A 148 18.91 -0.68 14.04
CA ALA A 148 18.70 0.08 15.25
C ALA A 148 19.43 -0.57 16.44
N GLY A 149 20.10 0.25 17.27
CA GLY A 149 20.83 -0.22 18.45
C GLY A 149 19.93 -0.46 19.67
N GLU A 150 20.48 -1.10 20.69
CA GLU A 150 19.75 -1.42 21.95
C GLU A 150 19.26 -0.16 22.66
N ASP A 151 20.02 0.94 22.66
CA ASP A 151 19.59 2.21 23.27
C ASP A 151 18.34 2.77 22.60
N TYR A 152 18.23 2.63 21.29
CA TYR A 152 17.03 3.01 20.55
C TYR A 152 15.85 2.11 20.93
N TYR A 153 16.08 0.79 20.99
CA TYR A 153 15.03 -0.14 21.38
C TYR A 153 14.56 0.06 22.82
N ALA A 154 15.47 0.35 23.76
CA ALA A 154 15.10 0.70 25.14
C ALA A 154 14.15 1.91 25.19
N LYS A 155 14.38 2.94 24.37
CA LYS A 155 13.47 4.09 24.22
C LYS A 155 12.12 3.68 23.62
N PHE A 156 12.12 2.86 22.59
CA PHE A 156 10.88 2.40 21.93
C PHE A 156 10.04 1.53 22.87
N GLU A 157 10.66 0.58 23.54
CA GLU A 157 10.00 -0.24 24.57
C GLU A 157 9.41 0.64 25.67
N LYS A 158 10.19 1.61 26.19
CA LYS A 158 9.70 2.55 27.22
C LYS A 158 8.51 3.37 26.74
N ALA A 159 8.56 3.86 25.51
CA ALA A 159 7.46 4.65 24.94
C ALA A 159 6.17 3.83 24.82
N VAL A 160 6.25 2.58 24.33
CA VAL A 160 5.08 1.69 24.23
C VAL A 160 4.61 1.23 25.61
N GLU A 161 5.49 0.99 26.57
CA GLU A 161 5.13 0.69 27.95
C GLU A 161 4.30 1.83 28.55
N LEU A 162 4.77 3.08 28.44
CA LEU A 162 4.06 4.26 28.93
C LEU A 162 2.71 4.45 28.23
N MET A 163 2.65 4.23 26.91
CA MET A 163 1.41 4.30 26.15
C MET A 163 0.38 3.23 26.59
N LYS A 164 0.83 2.00 26.88
CA LYS A 164 -0.02 0.93 27.41
C LYS A 164 -0.48 1.21 28.84
N ALA A 165 0.29 1.97 29.62
CA ALA A 165 -0.01 2.34 31.00
C ALA A 165 -0.96 3.55 31.13
N LEU A 166 -1.26 4.28 30.05
CA LEU A 166 -2.25 5.35 30.08
C LEU A 166 -3.63 4.81 30.49
N PRO A 167 -4.50 5.64 31.10
CA PRO A 167 -5.87 5.25 31.41
C PRO A 167 -6.58 4.66 30.18
N PRO A 168 -7.43 3.62 30.33
CA PRO A 168 -8.13 3.00 29.21
C PRO A 168 -8.99 3.96 28.38
N GLU A 169 -9.47 5.05 28.99
CA GLU A 169 -10.27 6.10 28.35
C GLU A 169 -9.43 7.19 27.67
N ASP A 170 -8.12 7.23 27.94
CA ASP A 170 -7.24 8.19 27.26
C ASP A 170 -7.10 7.82 25.78
N PRO A 171 -7.45 8.72 24.84
CA PRO A 171 -7.40 8.40 23.43
C PRO A 171 -5.98 8.06 22.91
N ARG A 172 -4.95 8.42 23.67
CA ARG A 172 -3.55 8.08 23.37
C ARG A 172 -3.15 6.69 23.89
N ASN A 173 -3.99 6.04 24.71
CA ASN A 173 -3.72 4.67 25.16
C ASN A 173 -3.53 3.74 23.96
N PHE A 174 -2.61 2.78 24.09
CA PHE A 174 -2.26 1.85 23.01
C PHE A 174 -3.49 1.13 22.42
N MET A 175 -4.41 0.67 23.26
CA MET A 175 -5.63 0.01 22.80
C MET A 175 -6.59 0.98 22.11
N GLN A 176 -6.66 2.25 22.54
CA GLN A 176 -7.46 3.25 21.83
C GLN A 176 -6.86 3.60 20.47
N GLN A 177 -5.54 3.64 20.36
CA GLN A 177 -4.88 3.78 19.07
C GLN A 177 -5.15 2.56 18.16
N ALA A 178 -5.11 1.35 18.69
CA ALA A 178 -5.49 0.15 17.93
C ALA A 178 -6.98 0.19 17.51
N ASN A 179 -7.86 0.72 18.35
CA ASN A 179 -9.28 0.91 18.03
C ASN A 179 -9.50 1.88 16.86
N VAL A 180 -8.65 2.89 16.66
CA VAL A 180 -8.74 3.79 15.50
C VAL A 180 -8.63 2.98 14.19
N HIS A 181 -7.65 2.06 14.10
CA HIS A 181 -7.53 1.18 12.93
C HIS A 181 -8.76 0.27 12.81
N CYS A 182 -9.17 -0.38 13.89
CA CYS A 182 -10.37 -1.21 13.90
C CYS A 182 -11.60 -0.44 13.38
N ALA A 183 -11.81 0.79 13.85
CA ALA A 183 -12.97 1.58 13.49
C ALA A 183 -13.01 1.96 12.01
N TYR A 184 -11.89 2.34 11.43
CA TYR A 184 -11.80 2.74 10.02
C TYR A 184 -11.70 1.54 9.06
N CYS A 185 -11.14 0.41 9.49
CA CYS A 185 -10.75 -0.70 8.62
C CYS A 185 -11.64 -1.94 8.76
N ASN A 186 -12.55 -1.97 9.74
CA ASN A 186 -13.46 -3.11 9.96
C ASN A 186 -14.94 -2.74 9.72
N LEU A 187 -15.21 -1.76 8.86
CA LEU A 187 -16.55 -1.37 8.43
C LEU A 187 -17.46 -0.93 9.61
N THR A 188 -16.90 -0.34 10.68
CA THR A 188 -17.70 0.10 11.83
C THR A 188 -18.34 1.46 11.61
N TYR A 189 -17.72 2.31 10.80
CA TYR A 189 -18.27 3.61 10.40
C TYR A 189 -19.12 3.54 9.13
N GLN A 190 -19.96 4.55 8.96
CA GLN A 190 -20.73 4.81 7.75
C GLN A 190 -20.10 5.99 7.00
N GLN A 191 -20.32 6.06 5.69
CA GLN A 191 -19.95 7.25 4.92
C GLN A 191 -20.84 8.43 5.33
N THR A 192 -20.25 9.58 5.60
CA THR A 192 -20.99 10.77 6.04
C THR A 192 -21.99 11.25 4.98
N GLY A 193 -21.63 11.18 3.70
CA GLY A 193 -22.48 11.59 2.58
C GLY A 193 -23.45 10.52 2.07
N ASP A 194 -23.25 9.25 2.43
CA ASP A 194 -24.17 8.14 2.12
C ASP A 194 -24.21 7.12 3.28
N PRO A 195 -25.07 7.34 4.28
CA PRO A 195 -25.14 6.47 5.46
C PRO A 195 -25.58 5.02 5.20
N LYS A 196 -26.02 4.69 3.99
CA LYS A 196 -26.34 3.32 3.59
C LYS A 196 -25.08 2.50 3.32
N LEU A 197 -23.97 3.18 3.02
CA LEU A 197 -22.69 2.56 2.74
C LEU A 197 -21.76 2.64 3.95
N LYS A 198 -21.00 1.58 4.17
CA LYS A 198 -19.94 1.54 5.16
C LYS A 198 -18.71 2.26 4.64
N LEU A 199 -17.93 2.85 5.56
CA LEU A 199 -16.63 3.42 5.30
C LEU A 199 -15.55 2.33 5.39
N GLN A 200 -14.63 2.31 4.45
CA GLN A 200 -13.43 1.48 4.42
C GLN A 200 -12.29 2.26 3.79
N ILE A 201 -11.11 2.18 4.35
CA ILE A 201 -9.92 2.86 3.81
C ILE A 201 -8.91 1.90 3.17
N HIS A 202 -9.09 0.59 3.34
CA HIS A 202 -8.35 -0.43 2.61
C HIS A 202 -8.96 -0.66 1.22
N ASN A 203 -8.17 -1.31 0.36
CA ASN A 203 -8.56 -1.67 -1.01
C ASN A 203 -9.00 -0.46 -1.84
N CYS A 204 -8.37 0.69 -1.62
CA CYS A 204 -8.67 1.94 -2.33
C CYS A 204 -7.50 2.94 -2.24
N TRP A 205 -7.61 4.03 -2.96
CA TRP A 205 -6.60 5.08 -3.04
C TRP A 205 -6.31 5.84 -1.71
N HIS A 206 -7.10 5.61 -0.65
CA HIS A 206 -6.88 6.22 0.68
C HIS A 206 -5.94 5.40 1.57
N PHE A 207 -5.56 4.19 1.17
CA PHE A 207 -4.72 3.30 1.95
C PHE A 207 -3.44 3.98 2.46
N PHE A 208 -2.62 4.49 1.56
CA PHE A 208 -1.35 5.12 1.94
C PHE A 208 -1.54 6.42 2.75
N PRO A 209 -2.34 7.42 2.30
CA PRO A 209 -2.45 8.67 3.02
C PRO A 209 -3.06 8.52 4.42
N TRP A 210 -4.02 7.63 4.59
CA TRP A 210 -4.62 7.38 5.90
C TRP A 210 -3.61 6.74 6.87
N HIS A 211 -2.88 5.70 6.44
CA HIS A 211 -1.89 5.03 7.28
C HIS A 211 -0.70 5.96 7.59
N ARG A 212 -0.32 6.86 6.68
CA ARG A 212 0.71 7.88 6.95
C ARG A 212 0.30 8.81 8.10
N TRP A 213 -0.94 9.30 8.11
CA TRP A 213 -1.47 10.09 9.20
C TRP A 213 -1.56 9.29 10.50
N TYR A 214 -1.99 8.05 10.44
CA TYR A 214 -2.09 7.17 11.59
C TYR A 214 -0.72 6.97 12.26
N LEU A 215 0.32 6.65 11.48
CA LEU A 215 1.69 6.55 11.96
C LEU A 215 2.23 7.87 12.50
N TYR A 216 1.91 8.99 11.85
CA TYR A 216 2.35 10.31 12.25
C TYR A 216 1.91 10.66 13.68
N PHE A 217 0.63 10.46 14.00
CA PHE A 217 0.14 10.73 15.35
C PHE A 217 0.61 9.70 16.36
N PHE A 218 0.63 8.43 16.02
CA PHE A 218 1.17 7.39 16.90
C PHE A 218 2.63 7.68 17.30
N GLU A 219 3.48 8.04 16.35
CA GLU A 219 4.88 8.42 16.56
C GLU A 219 5.00 9.65 17.48
N ARG A 220 4.18 10.67 17.27
CA ARG A 220 4.18 11.88 18.09
C ARG A 220 3.71 11.62 19.53
N ILE A 221 2.71 10.77 19.70
CA ILE A 221 2.26 10.33 21.03
C ILE A 221 3.41 9.62 21.76
N LEU A 222 4.09 8.68 21.11
CA LEU A 222 5.25 7.99 21.69
C LEU A 222 6.34 8.98 22.09
N GLY A 223 6.72 9.88 21.18
CA GLY A 223 7.74 10.90 21.43
C GLY A 223 7.37 11.82 22.60
N LYS A 224 6.09 12.20 22.72
CA LYS A 224 5.58 13.00 23.84
C LYS A 224 5.70 12.28 25.18
N LEU A 225 5.39 10.98 25.20
CA LEU A 225 5.42 10.17 26.42
C LEU A 225 6.83 9.96 26.99
N ILE A 226 7.86 9.99 26.14
CA ILE A 226 9.28 9.85 26.55
C ILE A 226 10.04 11.18 26.53
N ASP A 227 9.33 12.30 26.33
CA ASP A 227 9.93 13.65 26.20
C ASP A 227 11.03 13.73 25.12
N ASP A 228 10.87 12.97 24.03
CA ASP A 228 11.78 12.99 22.86
C ASP A 228 11.00 13.30 21.58
N PRO A 229 10.84 14.59 21.21
CA PRO A 229 10.11 14.99 20.02
C PRO A 229 10.82 14.59 18.71
N THR A 230 12.02 14.04 18.79
CA THR A 230 12.79 13.54 17.65
C THR A 230 12.66 12.03 17.46
N PHE A 231 11.94 11.35 18.35
CA PHE A 231 11.70 9.92 18.24
C PHE A 231 10.98 9.61 16.92
N GLY A 232 11.55 8.69 16.13
CA GLY A 232 10.96 8.18 14.88
C GLY A 232 10.70 6.68 14.97
N LEU A 233 9.58 6.21 14.46
CA LEU A 233 9.22 4.80 14.43
C LEU A 233 10.23 3.98 13.58
N PRO A 234 10.65 2.78 14.01
CA PRO A 234 11.50 1.94 13.19
C PRO A 234 10.68 1.30 12.08
N PHE A 235 11.23 1.18 10.87
CA PHE A 235 10.62 0.39 9.83
C PHE A 235 11.20 -1.03 9.79
N TRP A 236 10.34 -2.03 9.75
CA TRP A 236 10.76 -3.42 9.50
C TRP A 236 11.10 -3.58 8.02
N ASN A 237 12.40 -3.63 7.71
CA ASN A 237 12.95 -3.61 6.34
C ASN A 237 12.82 -4.98 5.63
N TRP A 238 11.61 -5.52 5.57
CA TRP A 238 11.33 -6.85 5.02
C TRP A 238 11.52 -6.96 3.50
N ASP A 239 11.66 -5.85 2.79
CA ASP A 239 11.93 -5.80 1.36
C ASP A 239 13.44 -5.91 1.02
N ASN A 240 14.30 -6.01 2.03
CA ASN A 240 15.74 -6.22 1.89
C ASN A 240 16.17 -7.50 2.65
N PRO A 241 16.96 -8.41 2.04
CA PRO A 241 17.42 -9.65 2.69
C PRO A 241 17.97 -9.47 4.10
N ASP A 242 18.71 -8.38 4.35
CA ASP A 242 19.30 -8.09 5.66
C ASP A 242 18.27 -7.77 6.74
N GLY A 243 17.07 -7.32 6.36
CA GLY A 243 15.97 -6.97 7.26
C GLY A 243 14.77 -7.91 7.19
N MET A 244 14.80 -9.00 6.41
CA MET A 244 13.67 -9.92 6.26
C MET A 244 13.33 -10.70 7.53
N ILE A 245 14.26 -10.86 8.46
CA ILE A 245 13.97 -11.49 9.75
C ILE A 245 13.21 -10.48 10.62
N MET A 246 12.15 -10.94 11.31
CA MET A 246 11.48 -10.12 12.31
C MET A 246 12.49 -9.61 13.33
N PRO A 247 12.54 -8.31 13.65
CA PRO A 247 13.48 -7.80 14.66
C PRO A 247 13.26 -8.48 16.01
N GLU A 248 14.33 -8.95 16.65
CA GLU A 248 14.29 -9.81 17.83
C GLU A 248 13.56 -9.18 19.01
N VAL A 249 13.60 -7.86 19.14
CA VAL A 249 12.89 -7.11 20.19
C VAL A 249 11.38 -7.44 20.21
N PHE A 250 10.77 -7.72 19.08
CA PHE A 250 9.37 -8.12 19.00
C PHE A 250 9.13 -9.56 19.44
N ALA A 251 10.16 -10.41 19.47
CA ALA A 251 10.09 -11.80 19.90
C ALA A 251 10.45 -12.01 21.38
N ARG A 252 10.96 -10.99 22.07
CA ARG A 252 11.33 -11.03 23.50
C ARG A 252 10.09 -11.04 24.38
N LYS A 253 9.78 -12.14 25.06
CA LYS A 253 8.54 -12.34 25.86
C LYS A 253 8.25 -11.28 26.92
N HIS A 254 9.27 -10.60 27.43
CA HIS A 254 9.13 -9.56 28.46
C HIS A 254 9.10 -8.15 27.89
N SER A 255 9.28 -8.00 26.58
CA SER A 255 9.19 -6.72 25.91
C SER A 255 7.74 -6.24 25.83
N PRO A 256 7.46 -4.95 26.04
CA PRO A 256 6.16 -4.36 25.75
C PRO A 256 5.79 -4.44 24.26
N LEU A 257 6.75 -4.79 23.39
CA LEU A 257 6.57 -5.00 21.96
C LEU A 257 6.19 -6.45 21.60
N PHE A 258 6.19 -7.37 22.59
CA PHE A 258 5.79 -8.75 22.39
C PHE A 258 4.28 -8.89 22.24
N ASP A 259 3.88 -9.74 21.30
CA ASP A 259 2.51 -10.23 21.19
C ASP A 259 2.51 -11.77 21.18
N ALA A 260 1.69 -12.38 22.06
CA ALA A 260 1.60 -13.83 22.21
C ALA A 260 0.82 -14.53 21.07
N ARG A 261 0.07 -13.77 20.27
CA ARG A 261 -0.76 -14.28 19.17
C ARG A 261 -0.04 -14.37 17.84
N ARG A 262 1.26 -14.07 17.79
CA ARG A 262 2.04 -14.27 16.58
C ARG A 262 2.24 -15.74 16.26
N ASN A 263 2.32 -16.06 14.97
CA ASN A 263 2.67 -17.39 14.52
C ASN A 263 4.08 -17.77 15.02
N THR A 264 4.15 -18.71 15.95
CA THR A 264 5.40 -19.11 16.59
C THR A 264 6.39 -19.76 15.61
N SER A 265 5.90 -20.30 14.48
CA SER A 265 6.75 -20.86 13.41
C SER A 265 7.48 -19.77 12.60
N HIS A 266 7.05 -18.52 12.73
CA HIS A 266 7.58 -17.39 11.98
C HIS A 266 8.41 -16.42 12.83
N LEU A 267 8.63 -16.75 14.10
CA LEU A 267 9.57 -16.01 14.94
C LEU A 267 11.01 -16.17 14.41
N PRO A 268 11.94 -15.26 14.76
CA PRO A 268 13.33 -15.41 14.38
C PRO A 268 13.88 -16.80 14.66
N PRO A 269 14.66 -17.39 13.74
CA PRO A 269 15.31 -16.80 12.57
C PRO A 269 14.52 -16.92 11.23
N ALA A 270 13.20 -17.11 11.27
CA ALA A 270 12.41 -17.27 10.05
C ALA A 270 12.45 -16.00 9.18
N LEU A 271 12.65 -16.19 7.87
CA LEU A 271 12.58 -15.10 6.90
C LEU A 271 11.12 -14.77 6.57
N ALA A 272 10.77 -13.50 6.57
CA ALA A 272 9.48 -13.03 6.10
C ALA A 272 9.23 -13.49 4.65
N ASP A 273 8.02 -13.98 4.38
CA ASP A 273 7.60 -14.41 3.04
C ASP A 273 6.56 -13.43 2.48
N LEU A 274 6.99 -12.62 1.52
CA LEU A 274 6.16 -11.59 0.88
C LEU A 274 5.10 -12.18 -0.08
N ALA A 275 5.17 -13.47 -0.31
CA ALA A 275 4.18 -14.22 -1.07
C ALA A 275 3.47 -15.27 -0.21
N TYR A 276 3.43 -15.08 1.09
CA TYR A 276 2.94 -16.06 2.05
C TYR A 276 1.60 -16.68 1.66
N SER A 277 1.59 -17.99 1.73
CA SER A 277 0.40 -18.83 1.69
C SER A 277 0.62 -19.98 2.67
N SER A 278 -0.44 -20.68 3.05
CA SER A 278 -0.35 -21.86 3.95
C SER A 278 0.60 -22.98 3.45
N LYS A 279 1.18 -22.82 2.26
CA LYS A 279 2.08 -23.77 1.59
C LYS A 279 3.40 -23.14 1.15
N SER A 280 3.76 -22.04 1.77
CA SER A 280 5.00 -21.32 1.45
C SER A 280 6.25 -22.17 1.65
N PRO A 281 7.29 -21.99 0.82
CA PRO A 281 8.57 -22.64 1.06
C PRO A 281 9.22 -22.09 2.33
N THR A 282 9.85 -22.94 3.10
CA THR A 282 10.66 -22.53 4.27
C THR A 282 12.15 -22.36 3.93
N ASN A 283 12.54 -22.71 2.72
CA ASN A 283 13.94 -22.66 2.29
C ASN A 283 14.37 -21.22 1.92
N PRO A 284 15.34 -20.61 2.63
CA PRO A 284 15.85 -19.26 2.33
C PRO A 284 16.30 -19.06 0.88
N LYS A 285 16.84 -20.10 0.25
CA LYS A 285 17.27 -20.06 -1.16
C LYS A 285 16.11 -19.83 -2.15
N LYS A 286 14.88 -20.11 -1.73
CA LYS A 286 13.66 -19.81 -2.51
C LYS A 286 12.98 -18.53 -2.04
N ILE A 287 12.92 -18.28 -0.74
CA ILE A 287 12.22 -17.11 -0.17
C ILE A 287 12.84 -15.81 -0.66
N ILE A 288 14.15 -15.64 -0.55
CA ILE A 288 14.81 -14.37 -0.92
C ILE A 288 14.58 -14.03 -2.40
N PRO A 289 14.87 -14.90 -3.39
CA PRO A 289 14.60 -14.58 -4.80
C PRO A 289 13.12 -14.30 -5.09
N ASN A 290 12.20 -15.05 -4.45
CA ASN A 290 10.77 -14.83 -4.57
C ASN A 290 10.40 -13.43 -4.07
N ASN A 291 10.83 -13.07 -2.87
CA ASN A 291 10.58 -11.76 -2.26
C ASN A 291 11.09 -10.61 -3.13
N LEU A 292 12.32 -10.72 -3.65
CA LEU A 292 12.89 -9.68 -4.52
C LEU A 292 12.08 -9.54 -5.83
N THR A 293 11.56 -10.65 -6.37
CA THR A 293 10.69 -10.61 -7.56
C THR A 293 9.32 -10.02 -7.26
N VAL A 294 8.72 -10.36 -6.12
CA VAL A 294 7.47 -9.75 -5.63
C VAL A 294 7.65 -8.24 -5.56
N MET A 295 8.69 -7.78 -4.86
CA MET A 295 8.98 -6.35 -4.71
C MET A 295 9.22 -5.65 -6.05
N TYR A 296 10.00 -6.26 -6.96
CA TYR A 296 10.17 -5.70 -8.30
C TYR A 296 8.83 -5.58 -9.05
N GLY A 297 7.97 -6.59 -8.93
CA GLY A 297 6.63 -6.59 -9.50
C GLY A 297 5.77 -5.45 -8.96
N GLU A 298 5.73 -5.29 -7.64
CA GLU A 298 4.87 -4.34 -6.93
C GLU A 298 5.33 -2.88 -7.02
N MET A 299 6.66 -2.66 -7.12
CA MET A 299 7.25 -1.32 -7.07
C MET A 299 7.67 -0.78 -8.44
N VAL A 300 7.85 -1.65 -9.44
CA VAL A 300 8.41 -1.26 -10.74
C VAL A 300 7.53 -1.70 -11.90
N ARG A 301 7.24 -3.02 -12.00
CA ARG A 301 6.60 -3.59 -13.18
C ARG A 301 5.10 -3.29 -13.28
N ASN A 302 4.35 -3.44 -12.18
CA ASN A 302 2.88 -3.42 -12.17
C ASN A 302 2.30 -2.06 -11.73
N VAL A 303 3.05 -0.96 -11.83
CA VAL A 303 2.72 0.34 -11.22
C VAL A 303 2.92 1.51 -12.17
N SER A 304 2.59 1.33 -13.43
CA SER A 304 2.76 2.39 -14.42
C SER A 304 1.80 3.55 -14.22
N LYS A 305 0.57 3.26 -13.83
CA LYS A 305 -0.47 4.24 -13.48
C LYS A 305 -0.52 4.45 -11.97
N LEU A 306 -1.08 5.59 -11.55
CA LEU A 306 -1.28 5.90 -10.13
C LEU A 306 -2.19 4.86 -9.46
N GLU A 307 -3.30 4.52 -10.11
CA GLU A 307 -4.26 3.53 -9.61
C GLU A 307 -3.65 2.13 -9.37
N ASP A 308 -2.63 1.76 -10.14
CA ASP A 308 -1.99 0.46 -9.98
C ASP A 308 -1.20 0.37 -8.67
N PHE A 309 -0.69 1.51 -8.19
CA PHE A 309 0.04 1.61 -6.91
C PHE A 309 -0.88 1.94 -5.74
N TYR A 310 -1.68 3.01 -5.87
CA TYR A 310 -2.51 3.50 -4.77
C TYR A 310 -3.79 2.67 -4.54
N GLY A 311 -4.32 2.03 -5.58
CA GLY A 311 -5.64 1.42 -5.58
C GLY A 311 -6.69 2.26 -6.30
N ALA A 312 -7.91 1.73 -6.35
CA ALA A 312 -9.01 2.30 -7.09
C ALA A 312 -9.59 3.57 -6.42
N LYS A 313 -10.17 4.44 -7.24
CA LYS A 313 -10.92 5.63 -6.79
C LYS A 313 -12.03 5.22 -5.82
N TYR A 314 -12.10 5.93 -4.68
CA TYR A 314 -13.10 5.74 -3.64
C TYR A 314 -13.63 7.10 -3.18
N VAL A 315 -14.90 7.34 -3.42
CA VAL A 315 -15.62 8.60 -3.14
C VAL A 315 -16.95 8.28 -2.49
N VAL A 316 -17.64 9.29 -1.96
CA VAL A 316 -18.99 9.11 -1.39
C VAL A 316 -19.93 8.44 -2.41
N GLY A 317 -20.69 7.45 -1.96
CA GLY A 317 -21.57 6.63 -2.81
C GLY A 317 -20.87 5.45 -3.49
N THR A 318 -19.54 5.30 -3.34
CA THR A 318 -18.82 4.11 -3.81
C THR A 318 -18.92 3.01 -2.74
N ALA A 319 -19.22 1.78 -3.17
CA ALA A 319 -19.17 0.62 -2.28
C ALA A 319 -17.75 0.42 -1.72
N PRO A 320 -17.59 -0.09 -0.49
CA PRO A 320 -16.29 -0.43 0.07
C PRO A 320 -15.50 -1.40 -0.82
N ASP A 321 -14.18 -1.38 -0.69
CA ASP A 321 -13.24 -2.30 -1.36
C ASP A 321 -13.24 -2.23 -2.90
N PRO A 322 -13.16 -1.05 -3.54
CA PRO A 322 -13.23 -0.92 -4.99
C PRO A 322 -12.03 -1.55 -5.73
N GLY A 323 -10.90 -1.71 -5.06
CA GLY A 323 -9.72 -2.40 -5.59
C GLY A 323 -8.40 -1.92 -4.98
N PRO A 324 -7.57 -2.84 -4.45
CA PRO A 324 -6.29 -2.51 -3.81
C PRO A 324 -5.19 -2.15 -4.80
N GLY A 325 -4.21 -1.38 -4.31
CA GLY A 325 -2.94 -1.13 -4.99
C GLY A 325 -2.00 -2.34 -4.95
N SER A 326 -0.85 -2.22 -5.61
CA SER A 326 0.10 -3.31 -5.79
C SER A 326 0.67 -3.82 -4.46
N VAL A 327 1.28 -2.94 -3.67
CA VAL A 327 1.87 -3.28 -2.36
C VAL A 327 0.78 -3.70 -1.37
N GLU A 328 -0.35 -3.01 -1.38
CA GLU A 328 -1.45 -3.31 -0.46
C GLU A 328 -1.96 -4.75 -0.61
N ARG A 329 -2.28 -5.18 -1.86
CA ARG A 329 -2.80 -6.54 -2.12
C ARG A 329 -1.76 -7.65 -2.07
N GLY A 330 -0.48 -7.30 -2.12
CA GLY A 330 0.65 -8.22 -2.21
C GLY A 330 1.39 -8.36 -0.89
N SER A 331 2.61 -7.84 -0.85
CA SER A 331 3.54 -7.99 0.28
C SER A 331 2.96 -7.52 1.62
N HIS A 332 2.21 -6.42 1.63
CA HIS A 332 1.55 -5.92 2.85
C HIS A 332 0.59 -6.97 3.44
N MET A 333 -0.39 -7.44 2.65
CA MET A 333 -1.35 -8.45 3.13
C MET A 333 -0.71 -9.80 3.43
N ALA A 334 0.29 -10.20 2.63
CA ALA A 334 1.01 -11.44 2.86
C ALA A 334 1.70 -11.43 4.23
N LEU A 335 2.30 -10.31 4.64
CA LEU A 335 2.96 -10.19 5.94
C LEU A 335 1.97 -10.13 7.11
N HIS A 336 0.82 -9.51 6.94
CA HIS A 336 -0.24 -9.60 7.93
C HIS A 336 -0.61 -11.06 8.23
N GLY A 337 -0.85 -11.86 7.19
CA GLY A 337 -1.13 -13.28 7.34
C GLY A 337 0.07 -14.10 7.85
N TRP A 338 1.30 -13.71 7.50
CA TRP A 338 2.52 -14.40 7.91
C TRP A 338 2.82 -14.21 9.42
N VAL A 339 2.60 -13.01 9.95
CA VAL A 339 2.81 -12.70 11.37
C VAL A 339 1.67 -13.22 12.23
N GLY A 340 0.43 -13.13 11.76
CA GLY A 340 -0.77 -13.48 12.51
C GLY A 340 -0.76 -14.93 13.00
N GLU A 341 -1.53 -15.21 14.04
CA GLU A 341 -1.67 -16.52 14.66
C GLU A 341 -1.99 -17.62 13.62
N ASN A 342 -1.42 -18.80 13.79
CA ASN A 342 -1.70 -19.93 12.91
C ASN A 342 -3.10 -20.54 13.19
N THR A 343 -4.12 -19.72 13.06
CA THR A 343 -5.54 -20.05 13.21
C THR A 343 -6.32 -19.59 11.97
N PRO A 344 -7.54 -20.06 11.74
CA PRO A 344 -8.35 -19.60 10.60
C PRO A 344 -8.61 -18.09 10.57
N THR A 345 -8.56 -17.42 11.72
CA THR A 345 -8.81 -15.98 11.87
C THR A 345 -7.55 -15.14 11.93
N GLY A 346 -6.40 -15.76 12.21
CA GLY A 346 -5.08 -15.11 12.11
C GLY A 346 -4.82 -13.96 13.09
N GLU A 347 -5.52 -13.91 14.25
CA GLU A 347 -5.33 -12.81 15.21
C GLU A 347 -3.90 -12.77 15.79
N ASP A 348 -3.30 -11.62 16.14
CA ASP A 348 -3.83 -10.27 15.94
C ASP A 348 -3.51 -9.75 14.52
N MET A 349 -2.26 -9.84 14.05
CA MET A 349 -1.78 -9.24 12.80
C MET A 349 -2.52 -9.67 11.55
N GLY A 350 -3.01 -10.89 11.48
CA GLY A 350 -3.70 -11.43 10.30
C GLY A 350 -5.21 -11.16 10.27
N ASN A 351 -5.71 -10.18 11.05
CA ASN A 351 -7.13 -9.83 11.09
C ASN A 351 -7.34 -8.31 11.26
N PHE A 352 -8.13 -7.68 10.41
CA PHE A 352 -8.27 -6.22 10.40
C PHE A 352 -8.72 -5.61 11.72
N TYR A 353 -9.60 -6.28 12.49
CA TYR A 353 -10.09 -5.68 13.72
C TYR A 353 -9.05 -5.63 14.83
N SER A 354 -8.09 -6.54 14.84
CA SER A 354 -7.11 -6.70 15.90
C SER A 354 -5.67 -6.37 15.50
N THR A 355 -5.39 -6.22 14.22
CA THR A 355 -4.02 -6.15 13.69
C THR A 355 -3.16 -5.08 14.37
N ALA A 356 -3.71 -3.91 14.69
CA ALA A 356 -2.99 -2.82 15.35
C ALA A 356 -2.79 -3.02 16.86
N ARG A 357 -3.30 -4.13 17.43
CA ARG A 357 -3.02 -4.56 18.82
C ARG A 357 -1.64 -5.17 18.96
N ASP A 358 -1.08 -5.65 17.86
CA ASP A 358 0.29 -6.13 17.80
C ASP A 358 1.25 -4.96 17.50
N PRO A 359 2.22 -4.64 18.38
CA PRO A 359 3.15 -3.53 18.16
C PRO A 359 3.96 -3.60 16.86
N ILE A 360 4.19 -4.78 16.29
CA ILE A 360 4.92 -4.92 15.02
C ILE A 360 4.17 -4.31 13.85
N PHE A 361 2.84 -4.17 13.95
CA PHE A 361 1.99 -3.50 12.98
C PHE A 361 2.56 -2.13 12.60
N TYR A 362 2.96 -1.34 13.59
CA TYR A 362 3.45 0.02 13.35
C TYR A 362 4.79 0.02 12.61
N SER A 363 5.69 -0.92 12.91
CA SER A 363 6.95 -1.06 12.17
C SER A 363 6.77 -1.64 10.76
N HIS A 364 5.78 -2.51 10.57
CA HIS A 364 5.37 -3.01 9.26
C HIS A 364 4.82 -1.88 8.40
N HIS A 365 3.85 -1.11 8.90
CA HIS A 365 3.27 0.02 8.18
C HIS A 365 4.24 1.18 7.98
N THR A 366 5.22 1.36 8.87
CA THR A 366 6.32 2.33 8.66
C THR A 366 7.15 1.94 7.43
N ASN A 367 7.38 0.64 7.16
CA ASN A 367 8.01 0.22 5.91
C ASN A 367 7.09 0.39 4.69
N VAL A 368 5.79 0.13 4.83
CA VAL A 368 4.80 0.40 3.77
C VAL A 368 4.80 1.89 3.39
N ASP A 369 4.83 2.79 4.37
CA ASP A 369 4.92 4.24 4.16
C ASP A 369 6.27 4.65 3.52
N ARG A 370 7.38 4.01 3.94
CA ARG A 370 8.69 4.18 3.30
C ARG A 370 8.63 3.77 1.82
N LEU A 371 8.03 2.64 1.50
CA LEU A 371 7.88 2.18 0.12
C LEU A 371 7.07 3.18 -0.72
N TRP A 372 6.06 3.84 -0.17
CA TRP A 372 5.38 4.93 -0.86
C TRP A 372 6.34 6.08 -1.19
N THR A 373 7.15 6.51 -0.23
CA THR A 373 8.17 7.56 -0.45
C THR A 373 9.20 7.14 -1.51
N VAL A 374 9.69 5.89 -1.45
CA VAL A 374 10.61 5.31 -2.46
C VAL A 374 9.96 5.30 -3.85
N TRP A 375 8.73 4.79 -3.96
CA TRP A 375 8.03 4.73 -5.24
C TRP A 375 7.84 6.11 -5.88
N ARG A 376 7.48 7.12 -5.09
CA ARG A 376 7.38 8.51 -5.56
C ARG A 376 8.71 9.02 -6.14
N GLY A 377 9.82 8.66 -5.51
CA GLY A 377 11.18 8.94 -6.00
C GLY A 377 11.49 8.25 -7.34
N LEU A 378 11.11 6.98 -7.48
CA LEU A 378 11.36 6.18 -8.68
C LEU A 378 10.57 6.66 -9.90
N ARG A 379 9.46 7.37 -9.73
CA ARG A 379 8.66 7.90 -10.85
C ARG A 379 9.33 9.01 -11.65
N GLY A 380 10.35 9.66 -11.09
CA GLY A 380 11.03 10.77 -11.77
C GLY A 380 10.04 11.89 -12.15
N PRO A 381 9.96 12.27 -13.47
CA PRO A 381 9.07 13.36 -13.92
C PRO A 381 7.59 12.94 -14.10
N LYS A 382 7.25 11.65 -13.94
CA LYS A 382 5.86 11.20 -14.09
C LYS A 382 5.00 11.71 -12.93
N PRO A 383 3.67 11.87 -13.12
CA PRO A 383 2.77 12.20 -12.01
C PRO A 383 2.95 11.25 -10.83
N LYS A 384 3.02 11.81 -9.63
CA LYS A 384 3.26 11.07 -8.38
C LYS A 384 1.99 10.93 -7.54
N ASP A 385 1.01 11.79 -7.78
CA ASP A 385 -0.21 11.92 -7.01
C ASP A 385 -1.39 12.15 -7.93
N PHE A 386 -2.60 11.82 -7.46
CA PHE A 386 -3.82 12.17 -8.15
C PHE A 386 -4.06 13.68 -8.05
N PRO A 387 -4.43 14.34 -9.16
CA PRO A 387 -4.83 15.75 -9.13
C PRO A 387 -6.30 15.94 -8.69
N ASP A 388 -7.02 14.86 -8.44
CA ASP A 388 -8.44 14.86 -8.10
C ASP A 388 -8.70 15.53 -6.75
N SER A 389 -9.55 16.55 -6.72
CA SER A 389 -10.00 17.16 -5.46
C SER A 389 -10.69 16.15 -4.55
N ASP A 390 -11.40 15.20 -5.12
CA ASP A 390 -12.04 14.11 -4.39
C ASP A 390 -11.05 13.28 -3.55
N TRP A 391 -9.79 13.20 -3.99
CA TRP A 391 -8.73 12.53 -3.25
C TRP A 391 -8.01 13.49 -2.29
N LEU A 392 -7.64 14.67 -2.79
CA LEU A 392 -6.85 15.66 -2.05
C LEU A 392 -7.60 16.24 -0.84
N ASP A 393 -8.90 16.47 -1.00
CA ASP A 393 -9.76 17.03 0.04
C ASP A 393 -10.41 16.00 0.96
N ALA A 394 -10.21 14.69 0.71
CA ALA A 394 -10.67 13.67 1.64
C ALA A 394 -10.05 13.88 3.03
N ASP A 395 -10.87 13.73 4.08
CA ASP A 395 -10.47 14.04 5.44
C ASP A 395 -10.79 12.93 6.43
N PHE A 396 -9.98 12.85 7.49
CA PHE A 396 -10.03 11.81 8.52
C PHE A 396 -9.81 12.42 9.91
N LEU A 397 -10.25 11.69 10.94
CA LEU A 397 -10.10 12.08 12.34
C LEU A 397 -9.09 11.19 13.06
N PHE A 398 -8.21 11.83 13.82
CA PHE A 398 -7.25 11.18 14.69
C PHE A 398 -7.14 11.94 16.02
N TYR A 399 -6.56 11.31 17.03
CA TYR A 399 -6.13 12.00 18.23
C TYR A 399 -4.64 12.36 18.16
N ASP A 400 -4.31 13.59 18.47
CA ASP A 400 -2.93 14.07 18.53
C ASP A 400 -2.23 13.72 19.85
N GLU A 401 -0.97 14.11 19.98
CA GLU A 401 -0.16 13.88 21.19
C GLU A 401 -0.66 14.65 22.44
N ASN A 402 -1.60 15.58 22.28
CA ASN A 402 -2.23 16.35 23.36
C ASN A 402 -3.64 15.82 23.69
N ALA A 403 -4.00 14.64 23.18
CA ALA A 403 -5.33 14.04 23.29
C ALA A 403 -6.45 14.88 22.65
N GLN A 404 -6.12 15.75 21.69
CA GLN A 404 -7.10 16.54 20.96
C GLN A 404 -7.57 15.78 19.72
N LEU A 405 -8.88 15.82 19.44
CA LEU A 405 -9.44 15.25 18.22
C LEU A 405 -9.21 16.21 17.06
N VAL A 406 -8.46 15.77 16.08
CA VAL A 406 -8.04 16.59 14.93
C VAL A 406 -8.53 16.03 13.62
N ARG A 407 -8.89 16.93 12.69
CA ARG A 407 -9.22 16.61 11.30
C ARG A 407 -8.02 16.89 10.42
N VAL A 408 -7.69 15.94 9.56
CA VAL A 408 -6.55 16.00 8.64
C VAL A 408 -6.99 15.71 7.21
N LYS A 409 -6.27 16.26 6.23
CA LYS A 409 -6.55 16.03 4.80
C LYS A 409 -5.48 15.19 4.12
N VAL A 410 -5.85 14.54 3.03
CA VAL A 410 -4.92 13.76 2.19
C VAL A 410 -3.84 14.67 1.60
N VAL A 411 -4.17 15.86 1.14
CA VAL A 411 -3.21 16.80 0.52
C VAL A 411 -1.99 17.09 1.40
N ASP A 412 -2.14 17.05 2.71
CA ASP A 412 -1.06 17.33 3.66
C ASP A 412 -0.10 16.14 3.86
N THR A 413 -0.44 14.96 3.32
CA THR A 413 0.41 13.74 3.43
C THR A 413 1.43 13.59 2.32
N LEU A 414 1.39 14.41 1.29
CA LEU A 414 2.13 14.17 0.04
C LEU A 414 3.66 14.36 0.17
N ASP A 415 4.10 14.94 1.28
CA ASP A 415 5.51 15.23 1.52
C ASP A 415 5.88 14.90 2.97
N ASN A 416 6.62 13.80 3.16
CA ASN A 416 7.02 13.35 4.48
C ASN A 416 8.00 14.31 5.17
N GLU A 417 8.82 15.05 4.42
CA GLU A 417 9.73 16.04 5.01
C GLU A 417 8.95 17.23 5.56
N LYS A 418 7.87 17.67 4.88
CA LYS A 418 6.95 18.66 5.43
C LYS A 418 6.19 18.16 6.66
N MET A 419 5.95 16.85 6.76
CA MET A 419 5.43 16.21 7.97
C MET A 419 6.50 16.04 9.05
N GLY A 420 7.76 16.44 8.80
CA GLY A 420 8.84 16.49 9.75
C GLY A 420 9.51 15.14 10.05
N TYR A 421 9.57 14.22 9.08
CA TYR A 421 10.31 12.97 9.23
C TYR A 421 10.99 12.51 7.93
N VAL A 422 12.06 11.73 8.11
CA VAL A 422 12.80 11.06 7.03
C VAL A 422 13.11 9.62 7.41
N TYR A 423 13.39 8.81 6.41
CA TYR A 423 13.80 7.42 6.58
C TYR A 423 15.31 7.26 6.51
N GLN A 424 15.85 6.30 7.27
CA GLN A 424 17.21 5.82 7.04
C GLN A 424 17.34 5.32 5.62
N ASP A 425 18.40 5.76 4.94
CA ASP A 425 18.74 5.27 3.61
C ASP A 425 19.26 3.83 3.71
N VAL A 426 18.70 2.93 2.93
CA VAL A 426 19.06 1.53 2.85
C VAL A 426 18.99 1.06 1.40
N ASP A 427 19.80 0.06 1.05
CA ASP A 427 19.79 -0.52 -0.29
C ASP A 427 18.41 -1.07 -0.68
N LEU A 428 18.11 -0.98 -1.98
CA LEU A 428 16.90 -1.50 -2.62
C LEU A 428 17.30 -2.65 -3.58
N PRO A 429 17.63 -3.85 -3.06
CA PRO A 429 18.20 -4.92 -3.89
C PRO A 429 17.23 -5.41 -4.97
N TRP A 430 15.93 -5.31 -4.74
CA TRP A 430 14.89 -5.67 -5.70
C TRP A 430 14.89 -4.80 -6.97
N LEU A 431 15.41 -3.57 -6.95
CA LEU A 431 15.56 -2.75 -8.14
C LEU A 431 16.48 -3.39 -9.20
N LYS A 432 17.46 -4.15 -8.74
CA LYS A 432 18.42 -4.87 -9.59
C LYS A 432 17.98 -6.29 -9.92
N ASN A 433 16.88 -6.75 -9.34
CA ASN A 433 16.39 -8.12 -9.46
C ASN A 433 15.24 -8.23 -10.48
N ARG A 434 15.45 -7.73 -11.70
CA ARG A 434 14.48 -7.93 -12.78
C ARG A 434 14.34 -9.42 -13.07
N PRO A 435 13.16 -10.04 -12.89
CA PRO A 435 12.99 -11.46 -13.11
C PRO A 435 13.20 -11.83 -14.59
N LEU A 436 13.90 -12.94 -14.81
CA LEU A 436 14.13 -13.48 -16.15
C LEU A 436 13.06 -14.50 -16.50
N ALA A 437 12.70 -14.53 -17.78
CA ALA A 437 11.81 -15.57 -18.31
C ALA A 437 12.47 -16.96 -18.17
N ARG A 438 11.67 -17.97 -17.94
CA ARG A 438 12.13 -19.37 -17.95
C ARG A 438 12.80 -19.69 -19.27
N VAL A 439 13.89 -20.46 -19.20
CA VAL A 439 14.53 -21.00 -20.41
C VAL A 439 13.58 -22.07 -20.98
N LYS A 440 13.04 -21.82 -22.16
CA LYS A 440 12.14 -22.78 -22.84
C LYS A 440 12.87 -24.08 -23.07
N LYS A 441 12.48 -25.14 -22.37
CA LYS A 441 12.84 -26.50 -22.73
C LYS A 441 11.97 -26.91 -23.90
N SER A 442 12.56 -26.93 -25.11
CA SER A 442 12.05 -27.46 -26.37
C SER A 442 10.57 -27.20 -26.79
N LYS A 443 10.33 -27.13 -28.08
CA LYS A 443 9.09 -26.78 -28.80
C LYS A 443 7.86 -27.67 -28.56
N ALA A 444 7.72 -28.39 -27.47
CA ALA A 444 6.78 -29.51 -27.38
C ALA A 444 5.53 -29.31 -26.52
N ALA A 445 5.35 -28.22 -25.86
CA ALA A 445 4.09 -27.95 -25.14
C ALA A 445 3.45 -26.67 -25.66
N SER A 446 2.83 -26.74 -26.82
CA SER A 446 1.86 -25.72 -27.21
C SER A 446 0.68 -25.81 -26.25
N SER A 447 0.28 -24.70 -25.63
CA SER A 447 -0.95 -24.51 -24.85
C SER A 447 -2.24 -24.78 -25.66
N SER A 448 -2.18 -25.68 -26.63
CA SER A 448 -3.23 -25.97 -27.62
C SER A 448 -4.51 -26.60 -27.06
N GLY A 449 -4.57 -26.81 -25.74
CA GLY A 449 -5.73 -27.41 -25.08
C GLY A 449 -6.41 -26.53 -24.01
N ALA A 450 -5.88 -25.33 -23.66
CA ALA A 450 -6.54 -24.50 -22.69
C ALA A 450 -7.78 -23.81 -23.29
N PRO A 451 -8.93 -23.81 -22.58
CA PRO A 451 -10.14 -23.15 -23.06
C PRO A 451 -10.00 -21.61 -23.05
N ALA A 452 -10.83 -20.95 -23.85
CA ALA A 452 -10.93 -19.50 -23.83
C ALA A 452 -11.48 -19.01 -22.48
N ALA A 453 -10.99 -17.86 -21.99
CA ALA A 453 -11.40 -17.32 -20.69
C ALA A 453 -12.92 -17.14 -20.61
N GLU A 454 -13.55 -16.67 -21.69
CA GLU A 454 -14.98 -16.41 -21.79
C GLU A 454 -15.84 -17.67 -21.61
N THR A 455 -15.27 -18.87 -21.84
CA THR A 455 -15.97 -20.15 -21.67
C THR A 455 -15.80 -20.76 -20.29
N VAL A 456 -14.87 -20.24 -19.47
CA VAL A 456 -14.54 -20.77 -18.14
C VAL A 456 -15.07 -19.89 -17.02
N PHE A 457 -15.00 -18.56 -17.19
CA PHE A 457 -15.45 -17.61 -16.18
C PHE A 457 -16.96 -17.31 -16.27
N PRO A 458 -17.63 -17.12 -15.13
CA PRO A 458 -17.10 -17.11 -13.75
C PRO A 458 -16.79 -18.51 -13.23
N VAL A 459 -15.73 -18.64 -12.42
CA VAL A 459 -15.27 -19.92 -11.87
C VAL A 459 -14.89 -19.80 -10.40
N LYS A 460 -15.19 -20.84 -9.62
CA LYS A 460 -14.70 -20.95 -8.24
C LYS A 460 -13.26 -21.43 -8.24
N LEU A 461 -12.35 -20.60 -7.66
CA LEU A 461 -10.92 -20.90 -7.57
C LEU A 461 -10.64 -21.92 -6.45
N ASN A 462 -10.93 -23.20 -6.66
CA ASN A 462 -10.59 -24.30 -5.76
C ASN A 462 -9.49 -25.23 -6.32
N LYS A 463 -9.01 -24.93 -7.50
CA LYS A 463 -7.95 -25.64 -8.22
C LYS A 463 -7.21 -24.67 -9.16
N VAL A 464 -6.10 -25.09 -9.72
CA VAL A 464 -5.42 -24.38 -10.81
C VAL A 464 -6.38 -24.20 -12.00
N VAL A 465 -6.53 -22.98 -12.46
CA VAL A 465 -7.36 -22.63 -13.62
C VAL A 465 -6.46 -22.08 -14.71
N LYS A 466 -6.46 -22.72 -15.88
CA LYS A 466 -5.71 -22.31 -17.06
C LYS A 466 -6.67 -21.88 -18.14
N VAL A 467 -6.46 -20.70 -18.70
CA VAL A 467 -7.29 -20.14 -19.74
C VAL A 467 -6.47 -19.40 -20.78
N LEU A 468 -7.01 -19.31 -21.98
CA LEU A 468 -6.50 -18.44 -23.03
C LEU A 468 -7.19 -17.08 -22.93
N VAL A 469 -6.41 -16.02 -22.76
CA VAL A 469 -6.90 -14.64 -22.79
C VAL A 469 -6.51 -14.01 -24.12
N LYS A 470 -7.50 -13.49 -24.84
CA LYS A 470 -7.30 -12.81 -26.12
C LYS A 470 -6.63 -11.45 -25.89
N ARG A 471 -5.49 -11.24 -26.50
CA ARG A 471 -4.81 -9.95 -26.47
C ARG A 471 -5.44 -8.99 -27.48
N PRO A 472 -5.48 -7.67 -27.19
CA PRO A 472 -5.96 -6.65 -28.14
C PRO A 472 -5.17 -6.64 -29.45
N LYS A 473 -3.84 -6.83 -29.38
CA LYS A 473 -2.93 -6.92 -30.53
C LYS A 473 -2.05 -8.17 -30.42
N LYS A 474 -1.85 -8.91 -31.51
CA LYS A 474 -0.95 -10.09 -31.54
C LYS A 474 0.50 -9.72 -31.18
N SER A 475 0.95 -8.55 -31.65
CA SER A 475 2.27 -7.99 -31.33
C SER A 475 2.17 -6.47 -31.27
N ARG A 476 3.07 -5.84 -30.53
CA ARG A 476 3.21 -4.39 -30.44
C ARG A 476 4.61 -3.98 -30.88
N SER A 477 4.72 -2.93 -31.68
CA SER A 477 5.99 -2.32 -32.04
C SER A 477 6.69 -1.74 -30.78
N LYS A 478 8.00 -1.44 -30.88
CA LYS A 478 8.72 -0.76 -29.80
C LYS A 478 8.05 0.56 -29.43
N LYS A 479 7.61 1.33 -30.45
CA LYS A 479 6.92 2.61 -30.29
C LYS A 479 5.55 2.46 -29.59
N ASP A 480 4.81 1.38 -29.87
CA ASP A 480 3.55 1.10 -29.17
C ASP A 480 3.79 0.74 -27.71
N LYS A 481 4.84 -0.05 -27.41
CA LYS A 481 5.22 -0.42 -26.05
C LYS A 481 5.69 0.76 -25.20
N GLU A 482 6.25 1.79 -25.83
CA GLU A 482 6.65 3.03 -25.17
C GLU A 482 5.45 3.94 -24.85
N LYS A 483 4.36 3.84 -25.62
CA LYS A 483 3.18 4.70 -25.50
C LYS A 483 2.01 4.07 -24.77
N GLU A 484 1.83 2.78 -24.90
CA GLU A 484 0.69 2.02 -24.40
C GLU A 484 1.18 0.86 -23.54
N GLU A 485 0.55 0.64 -22.43
CA GLU A 485 0.74 -0.54 -21.60
C GLU A 485 -0.36 -1.55 -21.85
N GLU A 486 -0.03 -2.83 -21.70
CA GLU A 486 -0.97 -3.93 -21.80
C GLU A 486 -1.12 -4.56 -20.43
N LEU A 487 -2.30 -4.49 -19.85
CA LEU A 487 -2.60 -4.99 -18.52
C LEU A 487 -3.51 -6.23 -18.61
N LEU A 488 -3.20 -7.24 -17.82
CA LEU A 488 -4.14 -8.30 -17.50
C LEU A 488 -5.04 -7.84 -16.36
N VAL A 489 -6.33 -7.76 -16.61
CA VAL A 489 -7.32 -7.33 -15.59
C VAL A 489 -8.16 -8.54 -15.21
N ILE A 490 -8.30 -8.80 -13.92
CA ILE A 490 -9.21 -9.80 -13.35
C ILE A 490 -10.26 -9.02 -12.57
N GLU A 491 -11.51 -9.09 -13.05
CA GLU A 491 -12.64 -8.35 -12.50
C GLU A 491 -13.68 -9.29 -11.90
N GLY A 492 -14.52 -8.76 -11.01
CA GLY A 492 -15.59 -9.52 -10.37
C GLY A 492 -15.06 -10.62 -9.46
N ILE A 493 -13.91 -10.38 -8.82
CA ILE A 493 -13.36 -11.27 -7.81
C ILE A 493 -14.29 -11.22 -6.60
N GLU A 494 -15.02 -12.32 -6.36
CA GLU A 494 -15.86 -12.47 -5.19
C GLU A 494 -15.11 -13.25 -4.12
N VAL A 495 -14.90 -12.63 -2.97
CA VAL A 495 -14.19 -13.23 -1.83
C VAL A 495 -15.07 -13.23 -0.59
N ASP A 496 -14.88 -14.25 0.25
CA ASP A 496 -15.47 -14.33 1.57
C ASP A 496 -14.61 -13.50 2.54
N THR A 497 -15.15 -12.40 3.02
CA THR A 497 -14.44 -11.47 3.91
C THR A 497 -14.08 -12.06 5.28
N ALA A 498 -14.63 -13.22 5.64
CA ALA A 498 -14.30 -13.92 6.87
C ALA A 498 -13.06 -14.83 6.75
N LYS A 499 -12.40 -14.86 5.59
CA LYS A 499 -11.30 -15.80 5.32
C LYS A 499 -10.05 -15.10 4.83
N PHE A 500 -8.91 -15.67 5.20
CA PHE A 500 -7.68 -15.40 4.47
C PHE A 500 -7.80 -16.00 3.06
N VAL A 501 -7.67 -15.17 2.05
CA VAL A 501 -7.74 -15.56 0.64
C VAL A 501 -6.45 -15.13 -0.04
N LYS A 502 -5.82 -16.05 -0.75
CA LYS A 502 -4.68 -15.74 -1.63
C LYS A 502 -4.75 -16.57 -2.90
N PHE A 503 -4.44 -15.96 -4.02
CA PHE A 503 -4.12 -16.65 -5.27
C PHE A 503 -3.02 -15.91 -6.02
N ASP A 504 -2.21 -16.67 -6.75
CA ASP A 504 -1.13 -16.20 -7.60
C ASP A 504 -1.55 -16.25 -9.07
N VAL A 505 -1.03 -15.32 -9.86
CA VAL A 505 -1.32 -15.19 -11.28
C VAL A 505 -0.02 -15.31 -12.08
N PHE A 506 -0.03 -16.21 -13.03
CA PHE A 506 1.08 -16.44 -13.96
C PHE A 506 0.63 -16.18 -15.39
N VAL A 507 1.54 -15.66 -16.21
CA VAL A 507 1.32 -15.39 -17.63
C VAL A 507 2.36 -16.15 -18.44
N ASN A 508 1.91 -16.93 -19.44
CA ASN A 508 2.77 -17.79 -20.27
C ASN A 508 3.56 -18.85 -19.48
N ASP A 509 3.02 -19.32 -18.36
CA ASP A 509 3.57 -20.41 -17.56
C ASP A 509 3.16 -21.74 -18.18
N GLU A 510 4.00 -22.28 -19.06
CA GLU A 510 3.73 -23.52 -19.80
C GLU A 510 4.11 -24.76 -18.97
N ASP A 511 5.02 -24.63 -18.01
CA ASP A 511 5.63 -25.75 -17.27
C ASP A 511 4.91 -26.10 -15.96
N ASP A 512 3.83 -25.39 -15.60
CA ASP A 512 3.02 -25.62 -14.39
C ASP A 512 3.81 -25.67 -13.08
N LYS A 513 4.75 -24.75 -12.90
CA LYS A 513 5.53 -24.63 -11.67
C LYS A 513 5.14 -23.39 -10.87
N PRO A 514 3.97 -23.41 -10.23
CA PRO A 514 3.41 -22.26 -9.52
C PRO A 514 4.20 -21.88 -8.25
N ASP A 515 5.21 -22.62 -7.89
CA ASP A 515 6.13 -22.35 -6.78
C ASP A 515 7.39 -21.58 -7.20
N GLU A 516 7.59 -21.34 -8.51
CA GLU A 516 8.70 -20.54 -9.04
C GLU A 516 8.28 -19.08 -9.25
N LEU A 517 8.11 -18.34 -8.14
CA LEU A 517 7.73 -16.93 -8.18
C LEU A 517 8.87 -16.01 -8.64
N ASP A 518 10.11 -16.49 -8.65
CA ASP A 518 11.31 -15.76 -9.06
C ASP A 518 11.46 -15.60 -10.60
N LYS A 519 10.43 -15.93 -11.36
CA LYS A 519 10.42 -15.87 -12.84
C LYS A 519 9.51 -14.75 -13.37
N ALA A 520 9.80 -14.33 -14.60
CA ALA A 520 9.03 -13.28 -15.28
C ALA A 520 7.57 -13.67 -15.57
N GLU A 521 7.26 -14.96 -15.59
CA GLU A 521 5.91 -15.51 -15.74
C GLU A 521 5.01 -15.19 -14.53
N TYR A 522 5.58 -14.99 -13.33
CA TYR A 522 4.82 -14.52 -12.18
C TYR A 522 4.36 -13.08 -12.41
N ALA A 523 3.06 -12.89 -12.60
CA ALA A 523 2.48 -11.57 -12.85
C ALA A 523 2.12 -10.82 -11.55
N GLY A 524 1.85 -11.55 -10.48
CA GLY A 524 1.47 -10.99 -9.17
C GLY A 524 0.42 -11.83 -8.47
N CYS A 525 -0.12 -11.31 -7.38
CA CYS A 525 -1.12 -11.99 -6.57
C CYS A 525 -2.27 -11.08 -6.16
N TYR A 526 -3.28 -11.71 -5.59
CA TYR A 526 -4.28 -11.09 -4.74
C TYR A 526 -4.25 -11.79 -3.40
N SER A 527 -4.18 -11.03 -2.31
CA SER A 527 -4.36 -11.55 -0.96
C SER A 527 -5.24 -10.63 -0.12
N GLN A 528 -5.95 -11.22 0.83
CA GLN A 528 -6.85 -10.56 1.75
C GLN A 528 -6.84 -11.29 3.08
N VAL A 529 -6.73 -10.54 4.19
CA VAL A 529 -6.94 -11.06 5.54
C VAL A 529 -8.40 -10.94 5.95
N PRO A 530 -8.86 -11.75 6.92
CA PRO A 530 -10.22 -11.67 7.45
C PRO A 530 -10.55 -10.27 8.00
N HIS A 531 -11.72 -9.73 7.70
CA HIS A 531 -12.11 -8.40 8.19
C HIS A 531 -13.61 -8.20 8.49
N LYS A 532 -14.47 -9.19 8.25
CA LYS A 532 -15.90 -9.11 8.55
C LYS A 532 -16.54 -10.49 8.57
N ASN A 533 -17.72 -10.62 9.19
CA ASN A 533 -18.62 -11.76 8.95
C ASN A 533 -18.88 -11.96 7.46
N SER A 534 -18.98 -13.22 7.05
CA SER A 534 -19.09 -13.66 5.67
C SER A 534 -20.01 -12.74 4.84
N THR A 535 -19.41 -11.82 4.12
CA THR A 535 -20.04 -11.05 3.06
C THR A 535 -19.22 -11.23 1.79
N LYS A 536 -19.90 -11.22 0.65
CA LYS A 536 -19.20 -11.26 -0.64
C LYS A 536 -18.90 -9.84 -1.07
N VAL A 537 -17.62 -9.53 -1.23
CA VAL A 537 -17.17 -8.27 -1.82
C VAL A 537 -16.70 -8.54 -3.24
N LYS A 538 -17.03 -7.65 -4.16
CA LYS A 538 -16.54 -7.69 -5.55
C LYS A 538 -15.40 -6.70 -5.71
N THR A 539 -14.26 -7.20 -6.10
CA THR A 539 -13.07 -6.37 -6.34
C THR A 539 -12.41 -6.71 -7.68
N LYS A 540 -11.35 -5.99 -8.04
CA LYS A 540 -10.56 -6.22 -9.25
C LYS A 540 -9.08 -5.99 -9.00
N ILE A 541 -8.25 -6.67 -9.78
CA ILE A 541 -6.80 -6.44 -9.81
C ILE A 541 -6.31 -6.18 -11.23
N ARG A 542 -5.22 -5.44 -11.34
CA ARG A 542 -4.51 -5.15 -12.58
C ARG A 542 -3.08 -5.63 -12.48
N LEU A 543 -2.58 -6.33 -13.51
CA LEU A 543 -1.25 -6.93 -13.56
C LEU A 543 -0.61 -6.54 -14.90
N GLY A 544 0.62 -6.02 -14.86
CA GLY A 544 1.38 -5.55 -16.02
C GLY A 544 2.41 -6.55 -16.58
#